data_6eb009e9757b15f862096411a1035d83
#
_entry.id   6eb009e9757b15f862096411a1035d83
#
_cell.length_a   1.000
_cell.length_b   1.000
_cell.length_c   1.000
_cell.angle_alpha   90.00
_cell.angle_beta   90.00
_cell.angle_gamma   90.00
#
_symmetry.space_group_name_H-M   'P 1'
#
loop_
_entity.id
_entity.type
_entity.pdbx_description
1 polymer ?
#
loop_
_entity_poly.entity_id
_entity_poly.type
_entity_poly.pdbx_seq_one_letter_code
_entity_poly.pdbx_strand_id
1 'polypeptide(L)'
;MRFFDKQIKAGDHLVTERLGYTHHGIYLGNNKVIHYSGLANGLRAGPVEITDLGTFSQGKRTYISHHSNRVFSHRQTVKRARSRLSEDKYNLLSNNCEHFVNWCIYDKARSPQVTKVAVGVASQVLLGNLSSGVVAFSIFNNIKNI
;
A
#
# COMPACT_ATOMS: atom_id res chain seq x y z
N MET A 1 7.11 -9.40 -16.86
CA MET A 1 8.41 -9.27 -16.25
C MET A 1 8.49 -10.05 -14.96
N ARG A 2 9.52 -10.83 -14.79
CA ARG A 2 9.57 -11.83 -13.74
C ARG A 2 10.42 -11.37 -12.57
N PHE A 3 9.82 -10.64 -11.67
CA PHE A 3 10.48 -10.24 -10.44
C PHE A 3 10.40 -11.30 -9.35
N PHE A 4 9.67 -12.37 -9.63
CA PHE A 4 9.34 -13.36 -8.62
C PHE A 4 10.06 -14.68 -8.86
N ASP A 5 11.23 -14.60 -9.41
CA ASP A 5 11.89 -15.74 -10.01
C ASP A 5 12.12 -16.92 -9.09
N LYS A 6 11.77 -16.88 -7.88
CA LYS A 6 11.92 -18.13 -7.12
C LYS A 6 11.18 -18.20 -5.81
N GLN A 7 10.69 -17.12 -5.25
CA GLN A 7 10.49 -17.22 -3.81
C GLN A 7 9.36 -16.39 -3.24
N ILE A 8 8.43 -16.00 -4.06
CA ILE A 8 7.24 -15.38 -3.51
C ILE A 8 6.44 -16.42 -2.74
N LYS A 9 6.16 -16.14 -1.51
CA LYS A 9 5.40 -17.05 -0.63
C LYS A 9 4.26 -16.33 0.07
N ALA A 10 3.26 -17.09 0.44
CA ALA A 10 2.11 -16.54 1.16
C ALA A 10 2.57 -15.78 2.41
N GLY A 11 2.05 -14.59 2.59
CA GLY A 11 2.45 -13.67 3.66
C GLY A 11 3.50 -12.64 3.26
N ASP A 12 4.05 -12.72 2.05
CA ASP A 12 4.98 -11.71 1.56
C ASP A 12 4.26 -10.39 1.27
N HIS A 13 4.94 -9.31 1.59
CA HIS A 13 4.53 -7.95 1.26
C HIS A 13 4.92 -7.63 -0.17
N LEU A 14 3.96 -7.40 -1.03
CA LEU A 14 4.17 -6.99 -2.40
C LEU A 14 3.97 -5.49 -2.56
N VAL A 15 4.86 -4.88 -3.34
CA VAL A 15 4.78 -3.47 -3.71
C VAL A 15 4.81 -3.37 -5.22
N THR A 16 3.89 -2.62 -5.79
CA THR A 16 3.84 -2.37 -7.22
C THR A 16 3.74 -0.87 -7.50
N GLU A 17 4.35 -0.45 -8.59
CA GLU A 17 4.36 0.96 -8.96
C GLU A 17 2.99 1.40 -9.47
N ARG A 18 2.61 2.62 -9.11
CA ARG A 18 1.46 3.35 -9.63
C ARG A 18 1.89 4.76 -10.01
N LEU A 19 1.07 5.46 -10.76
CA LEU A 19 1.36 6.85 -11.10
C LEU A 19 1.35 7.71 -9.83
N GLY A 20 2.52 8.17 -9.42
CA GLY A 20 2.70 9.06 -8.28
C GLY A 20 2.73 8.41 -6.90
N TYR A 21 2.59 7.08 -6.80
CA TYR A 21 2.63 6.35 -5.52
C TYR A 21 2.99 4.88 -5.73
N THR A 22 3.10 4.13 -4.64
CA THR A 22 3.23 2.68 -4.67
C THR A 22 1.99 2.03 -4.07
N HIS A 23 1.59 0.91 -4.64
CA HIS A 23 0.45 0.12 -4.17
C HIS A 23 0.95 -1.14 -3.47
N HIS A 24 0.30 -1.50 -2.38
CA HIS A 24 0.76 -2.54 -1.47
C HIS A 24 -0.29 -3.64 -1.30
N GLY A 25 0.19 -4.88 -1.13
CA GLY A 25 -0.67 -6.03 -0.88
C GLY A 25 0.08 -7.15 -0.17
N ILE A 26 -0.65 -8.17 0.27
CA ILE A 26 -0.12 -9.39 0.84
C ILE A 26 -0.38 -10.54 -0.13
N TYR A 27 0.67 -11.25 -0.48
CA TYR A 27 0.53 -12.45 -1.32
C TYR A 27 -0.11 -13.57 -0.53
N LEU A 28 -1.09 -14.25 -1.13
CA LEU A 28 -1.82 -15.34 -0.48
C LEU A 28 -1.39 -16.74 -0.95
N GLY A 29 -0.50 -16.82 -1.92
CA GLY A 29 -0.24 -18.05 -2.64
C GLY A 29 -1.18 -18.20 -3.84
N ASN A 30 -0.91 -19.17 -4.70
CA ASN A 30 -1.76 -19.52 -5.85
C ASN A 30 -2.12 -18.32 -6.75
N ASN A 31 -1.14 -17.44 -6.98
CA ASN A 31 -1.33 -16.26 -7.85
C ASN A 31 -2.38 -15.26 -7.31
N LYS A 32 -2.62 -15.23 -5.99
CA LYS A 32 -3.61 -14.34 -5.37
C LYS A 32 -2.94 -13.34 -4.45
N VAL A 33 -3.47 -12.12 -4.47
CA VAL A 33 -3.03 -11.02 -3.62
C VAL A 33 -4.25 -10.43 -2.92
N ILE A 34 -4.14 -10.19 -1.61
CA ILE A 34 -5.13 -9.42 -0.87
C ILE A 34 -4.60 -8.01 -0.66
N HIS A 35 -5.41 -7.02 -0.96
CA HIS A 35 -5.02 -5.62 -0.89
C HIS A 35 -6.20 -4.73 -0.53
N TYR A 36 -5.92 -3.58 0.04
CA TYR A 36 -6.92 -2.53 0.14
C TYR A 36 -6.96 -1.84 -1.23
N SER A 37 -7.97 -2.13 -2.04
CA SER A 37 -8.01 -1.66 -3.43
C SER A 37 -8.02 -0.14 -3.53
N GLY A 38 -8.73 0.54 -2.65
CA GLY A 38 -8.66 1.99 -2.51
C GLY A 38 -8.72 2.71 -3.84
N LEU A 39 -7.66 3.41 -4.21
CA LEU A 39 -7.54 4.14 -5.48
C LEU A 39 -6.90 3.31 -6.61
N ALA A 40 -6.76 1.99 -6.45
CA ALA A 40 -6.11 1.13 -7.45
C ALA A 40 -6.79 1.22 -8.83
N ASN A 41 -8.10 1.46 -8.87
CA ASN A 41 -8.90 1.57 -10.09
C ASN A 41 -9.31 3.02 -10.39
N GLY A 42 -8.45 3.99 -10.08
CA GLY A 42 -8.70 5.40 -10.30
C GLY A 42 -9.07 6.15 -9.01
N LEU A 43 -10.04 7.06 -9.09
CA LEU A 43 -10.43 7.91 -7.96
C LEU A 43 -11.49 7.30 -7.04
N ARG A 44 -12.03 6.13 -7.38
CA ARG A 44 -13.02 5.45 -6.55
C ARG A 44 -12.31 4.66 -5.46
N ALA A 45 -12.65 4.95 -4.21
CA ALA A 45 -12.21 4.11 -3.10
C ALA A 45 -12.86 2.74 -3.18
N GLY A 46 -12.08 1.68 -3.05
CA GLY A 46 -12.55 0.30 -3.05
C GLY A 46 -12.17 -0.43 -1.76
N PRO A 47 -12.78 -1.60 -1.52
CA PRO A 47 -12.61 -2.37 -0.29
C PRO A 47 -11.30 -3.16 -0.26
N VAL A 48 -11.06 -3.83 0.87
CA VAL A 48 -10.10 -4.95 0.94
C VAL A 48 -10.65 -6.09 0.11
N GLU A 49 -9.88 -6.51 -0.89
CA GLU A 49 -10.31 -7.55 -1.83
C GLU A 49 -9.15 -8.46 -2.22
N ILE A 50 -9.50 -9.62 -2.77
CA ILE A 50 -8.54 -10.57 -3.34
C ILE A 50 -8.60 -10.44 -4.86
N THR A 51 -7.42 -10.32 -5.48
CA THR A 51 -7.27 -10.27 -6.92
C THR A 51 -6.11 -11.17 -7.36
N ASP A 52 -5.97 -11.43 -8.64
CA ASP A 52 -4.78 -12.13 -9.14
C ASP A 52 -3.57 -11.20 -9.21
N LEU A 53 -2.38 -11.80 -9.27
CA LEU A 53 -1.12 -11.05 -9.28
C LEU A 53 -1.00 -10.12 -10.49
N GLY A 54 -1.49 -10.55 -11.67
CA GLY A 54 -1.46 -9.73 -12.87
C GLY A 54 -2.33 -8.48 -12.74
N THR A 55 -3.53 -8.63 -12.22
CA THR A 55 -4.42 -7.50 -11.95
C THR A 55 -3.84 -6.57 -10.89
N PHE A 56 -3.25 -7.12 -9.82
CA PHE A 56 -2.58 -6.33 -8.79
C PHE A 56 -1.43 -5.49 -9.38
N SER A 57 -0.59 -6.09 -10.20
CA SER A 57 0.60 -5.41 -10.75
C SER A 57 0.28 -4.46 -11.90
N GLN A 58 -0.81 -4.68 -12.63
CA GLN A 58 -1.19 -3.90 -13.83
C GLN A 58 -0.05 -3.77 -14.85
N GLY A 59 0.76 -4.81 -15.00
CA GLY A 59 1.93 -4.79 -15.88
C GLY A 59 3.08 -3.90 -15.40
N LYS A 60 2.98 -3.34 -14.21
CA LYS A 60 4.01 -2.48 -13.63
C LYS A 60 5.03 -3.29 -12.85
N ARG A 61 6.17 -2.66 -12.57
CA ARG A 61 7.18 -3.25 -11.71
C ARG A 61 6.59 -3.61 -10.35
N THR A 62 6.83 -4.85 -9.93
CA THR A 62 6.34 -5.37 -8.65
C THR A 62 7.49 -6.11 -7.96
N TYR A 63 7.63 -5.94 -6.66
CA TYR A 63 8.73 -6.54 -5.90
C TYR A 63 8.26 -6.92 -4.49
N ILE A 64 9.06 -7.77 -3.83
CA ILE A 64 8.85 -8.16 -2.45
C ILE A 64 9.54 -7.14 -1.55
N SER A 65 8.81 -6.60 -0.59
CA SER A 65 9.37 -5.80 0.48
C SER A 65 9.65 -6.70 1.67
N HIS A 66 10.93 -6.83 2.03
CA HIS A 66 11.35 -7.69 3.13
C HIS A 66 11.26 -6.97 4.47
N HIS A 67 10.82 -7.70 5.49
CA HIS A 67 10.68 -7.19 6.85
C HIS A 67 11.44 -8.08 7.82
N SER A 68 12.60 -7.64 8.27
CA SER A 68 13.43 -8.37 9.24
C SER A 68 12.85 -8.33 10.66
N ASN A 69 12.07 -7.31 10.98
CA ASN A 69 11.52 -7.07 12.31
C ASN A 69 10.01 -7.29 12.38
N ARG A 70 9.47 -8.14 11.53
CA ARG A 70 8.03 -8.39 11.54
C ARG A 70 7.58 -9.00 12.87
N VAL A 71 6.41 -8.57 13.34
CA VAL A 71 5.80 -9.09 14.57
C VAL A 71 5.07 -10.40 14.28
N PHE A 72 4.33 -10.45 13.17
CA PHE A 72 3.57 -11.63 12.79
C PHE A 72 4.30 -12.44 11.73
N SER A 73 4.26 -13.78 11.87
CA SER A 73 4.78 -14.70 10.86
C SER A 73 4.05 -14.52 9.53
N HIS A 74 4.58 -15.10 8.47
CA HIS A 74 3.92 -15.12 7.16
C HIS A 74 2.51 -15.71 7.26
N ARG A 75 2.36 -16.82 7.97
CA ARG A 75 1.06 -17.47 8.18
C ARG A 75 0.08 -16.58 8.94
N GLN A 76 0.54 -15.97 10.01
CA GLN A 76 -0.28 -15.05 10.81
C GLN A 76 -0.66 -13.80 9.99
N THR A 77 0.26 -13.29 9.18
CA THR A 77 0.02 -12.15 8.29
C THR A 77 -1.12 -12.44 7.32
N VAL A 78 -1.12 -13.63 6.70
CA VAL A 78 -2.21 -14.06 5.81
C VAL A 78 -3.54 -14.10 6.57
N LYS A 79 -3.56 -14.69 7.75
CA LYS A 79 -4.76 -14.79 8.59
C LYS A 79 -5.30 -13.41 8.95
N ARG A 80 -4.42 -12.49 9.35
CA ARG A 80 -4.79 -11.11 9.67
C ARG A 80 -5.35 -10.38 8.45
N ALA A 81 -4.69 -10.50 7.30
CA ALA A 81 -5.17 -9.90 6.06
C ALA A 81 -6.58 -10.39 5.70
N ARG A 82 -6.80 -11.71 5.74
CA ARG A 82 -8.10 -12.31 5.44
C ARG A 82 -9.19 -11.87 6.42
N SER A 83 -8.84 -11.58 7.67
CA SER A 83 -9.82 -11.13 8.68
C SER A 83 -10.45 -9.79 8.34
N ARG A 84 -9.82 -9.00 7.47
CA ARG A 84 -10.33 -7.69 7.02
C ARG A 84 -10.91 -7.71 5.61
N LEU A 85 -11.06 -8.90 5.02
CA LEU A 85 -11.67 -9.03 3.70
C LEU A 85 -13.04 -8.36 3.66
N SER A 86 -13.30 -7.60 2.61
CA SER A 86 -14.51 -6.79 2.40
C SER A 86 -14.60 -5.52 3.25
N GLU A 87 -13.62 -5.22 4.09
CA GLU A 87 -13.59 -3.93 4.78
C GLU A 87 -13.61 -2.79 3.74
N ASP A 88 -14.47 -1.82 3.92
CA ASP A 88 -14.64 -0.70 2.99
C ASP A 88 -14.61 0.63 3.75
N LYS A 89 -13.45 0.90 4.37
CA LYS A 89 -13.18 2.10 5.18
C LYS A 89 -11.88 2.77 4.74
N TYR A 90 -11.63 2.75 3.43
CA TYR A 90 -10.40 3.32 2.90
C TYR A 90 -10.31 4.81 3.19
N ASN A 91 -9.13 5.24 3.63
CA ASN A 91 -8.80 6.64 3.84
C ASN A 91 -7.34 6.85 3.41
N LEU A 92 -7.11 7.76 2.49
CA LEU A 92 -5.78 8.02 1.95
C LEU A 92 -4.74 8.34 3.03
N LEU A 93 -5.14 9.04 4.08
CA LEU A 93 -4.23 9.50 5.14
C LEU A 93 -4.10 8.54 6.32
N SER A 94 -5.14 7.78 6.64
CA SER A 94 -5.20 6.99 7.87
C SER A 94 -5.49 5.51 7.70
N ASN A 95 -5.98 5.08 6.54
CA ASN A 95 -6.35 3.68 6.30
C ASN A 95 -6.22 3.33 4.81
N ASN A 96 -5.02 3.44 4.28
CA ASN A 96 -4.70 3.12 2.89
C ASN A 96 -4.09 1.72 2.76
N CYS A 97 -3.66 1.36 1.55
CA CYS A 97 -3.09 0.04 1.28
C CYS A 97 -1.80 -0.25 2.07
N GLU A 98 -0.96 0.75 2.31
CA GLU A 98 0.25 0.59 3.09
C GLU A 98 -0.05 0.43 4.59
N HIS A 99 -1.00 1.21 5.11
CA HIS A 99 -1.50 1.03 6.47
C HIS A 99 -2.04 -0.38 6.70
N PHE A 100 -2.82 -0.89 5.75
CA PHE A 100 -3.38 -2.24 5.81
C PHE A 100 -2.28 -3.30 5.90
N VAL A 101 -1.29 -3.25 5.01
CA VAL A 101 -0.20 -4.22 4.98
C VAL A 101 0.64 -4.14 6.25
N ASN A 102 0.97 -2.95 6.72
CA ASN A 102 1.73 -2.79 7.96
C ASN A 102 0.98 -3.29 9.18
N TRP A 103 -0.34 -3.10 9.23
CA TRP A 103 -1.16 -3.70 10.27
C TRP A 103 -1.10 -5.23 10.24
N CYS A 104 -1.10 -5.82 9.04
CA CYS A 104 -0.99 -7.28 8.89
C CYS A 104 0.33 -7.83 9.42
N ILE A 105 1.43 -7.09 9.25
CA ILE A 105 2.79 -7.53 9.57
C ILE A 105 3.21 -7.13 10.99
N TYR A 106 2.81 -5.95 11.47
CA TYR A 106 3.32 -5.34 12.71
C TYR A 106 2.26 -5.01 13.74
N ASP A 107 0.99 -5.23 13.46
CA ASP A 107 -0.13 -4.79 14.33
C ASP A 107 -0.21 -3.26 14.48
N LYS A 108 0.42 -2.54 13.57
CA LYS A 108 0.41 -1.07 13.57
C LYS A 108 0.08 -0.56 12.20
N ALA A 109 -1.02 0.16 12.09
CA ALA A 109 -1.38 0.86 10.87
C ALA A 109 -0.52 2.12 10.75
N ARG A 110 0.43 2.11 9.82
CA ARG A 110 1.26 3.28 9.50
C ARG A 110 1.62 3.28 8.03
N SER A 111 1.86 4.44 7.49
CA SER A 111 2.32 4.61 6.12
C SER A 111 3.48 5.61 6.10
N PRO A 112 4.71 5.16 5.85
CA PRO A 112 5.84 6.06 5.65
C PRO A 112 5.60 7.08 4.54
N GLN A 113 4.88 6.70 3.50
CA GLN A 113 4.51 7.62 2.42
C GLN A 113 3.67 8.79 2.95
N VAL A 114 2.62 8.48 3.72
CA VAL A 114 1.77 9.51 4.32
C VAL A 114 2.55 10.36 5.31
N THR A 115 3.39 9.74 6.15
CA THR A 115 4.22 10.47 7.12
C THR A 115 5.12 11.49 6.43
N LYS A 116 5.81 11.10 5.36
CA LYS A 116 6.69 12.00 4.61
C LYS A 116 5.91 13.15 3.95
N VAL A 117 4.75 12.84 3.38
CA VAL A 117 3.87 13.84 2.78
C VAL A 117 3.36 14.82 3.83
N ALA A 118 2.92 14.33 4.98
CA ALA A 118 2.44 15.18 6.07
C ALA A 118 3.53 16.16 6.55
N VAL A 119 4.77 15.71 6.70
CA VAL A 119 5.91 16.59 7.03
C VAL A 119 6.14 17.63 5.93
N GLY A 120 6.13 17.22 4.67
CA GLY A 120 6.29 18.14 3.54
C GLY A 120 5.19 19.19 3.49
N VAL A 121 3.94 18.79 3.66
CA VAL A 121 2.78 19.69 3.69
C VAL A 121 2.87 20.65 4.86
N ALA A 122 3.23 20.19 6.06
CA ALA A 122 3.41 21.04 7.23
C ALA A 122 4.48 22.11 6.99
N SER A 123 5.62 21.73 6.40
CA SER A 123 6.69 22.65 6.04
C SER A 123 6.21 23.75 5.07
N GLN A 124 5.44 23.36 4.06
CA GLN A 124 4.90 24.29 3.07
C GLN A 124 3.84 25.22 3.66
N VAL A 125 3.00 24.73 4.55
CA VAL A 125 2.01 25.56 5.26
C VAL A 125 2.71 26.61 6.11
N LEU A 126 3.78 26.26 6.80
CA LEU A 126 4.59 27.19 7.58
C LEU A 126 5.23 28.28 6.71
N LEU A 127 5.54 27.98 5.46
CA LEU A 127 6.07 28.92 4.49
C LEU A 127 4.99 29.75 3.76
N GLY A 128 3.71 29.49 4.05
CA GLY A 128 2.60 30.26 3.51
C GLY A 128 2.29 30.02 2.03
N ASN A 129 2.70 28.88 1.46
CA ASN A 129 2.69 28.67 0.01
C ASN A 129 1.62 27.71 -0.52
N LEU A 130 0.55 27.38 0.22
CA LEU A 130 -0.38 26.38 -0.25
C LEU A 130 -1.85 26.77 -0.21
N SER A 131 -2.52 26.59 -1.37
CA SER A 131 -3.96 26.43 -1.47
C SER A 131 -4.34 24.94 -1.29
N SER A 132 -5.59 24.67 -0.95
CA SER A 132 -6.08 23.30 -0.72
C SER A 132 -5.92 22.37 -1.93
N GLY A 133 -6.06 22.89 -3.16
CA GLY A 133 -5.88 22.10 -4.39
C GLY A 133 -4.43 21.68 -4.64
N VAL A 134 -3.48 22.52 -4.23
CA VAL A 134 -2.04 22.25 -4.35
C VAL A 134 -1.61 21.13 -3.39
N VAL A 135 -2.25 21.04 -2.22
CA VAL A 135 -1.96 20.00 -1.23
C VAL A 135 -2.21 18.60 -1.82
N ALA A 136 -3.38 18.38 -2.43
CA ALA A 136 -3.72 17.09 -3.02
C ALA A 136 -2.74 16.69 -4.13
N PHE A 137 -2.36 17.62 -4.99
CA PHE A 137 -1.39 17.40 -6.06
C PHE A 137 0.01 17.09 -5.51
N SER A 138 0.44 17.81 -4.50
CA SER A 138 1.73 17.60 -3.85
C SER A 138 1.85 16.24 -3.18
N ILE A 139 0.75 15.69 -2.64
CA ILE A 139 0.74 14.35 -2.04
C ILE A 139 1.20 13.31 -3.06
N PHE A 140 0.62 13.28 -4.26
CA PHE A 140 0.98 12.29 -5.26
C PHE A 140 2.38 12.49 -5.85
N ASN A 141 2.82 13.72 -5.99
CA ASN A 141 4.14 14.01 -6.53
C ASN A 141 5.28 13.65 -5.55
N ASN A 142 5.08 13.90 -4.27
CA ASN A 142 6.08 13.59 -3.26
C ASN A 142 6.23 12.07 -3.03
N ILE A 143 5.14 11.31 -3.15
CA ILE A 143 5.19 9.85 -3.04
C ILE A 143 6.09 9.24 -4.13
N LYS A 144 6.18 9.87 -5.30
CA LYS A 144 6.98 9.38 -6.41
C LYS A 144 8.50 9.40 -6.15
N ASN A 145 8.95 10.26 -5.25
CA ASN A 145 10.37 10.44 -4.94
C ASN A 145 10.79 9.75 -3.62
N ILE A 146 9.92 8.95 -3.08
CA ILE A 146 10.11 8.21 -1.85
C ILE A 146 10.31 6.73 -2.14
#